data_dcbb695517b834d0ba7826c1d9ae5e35
#
_entry.id   dcbb695517b834d0ba7826c1d9ae5e35
#
_cell.length_a   1.000
_cell.length_b   1.000
_cell.length_c   1.000
_cell.angle_alpha   90.00
_cell.angle_beta   90.00
_cell.angle_gamma   90.00
#
_symmetry.space_group_name_H-M   'P 1'
#
loop_
_entity.id
_entity.type
_entity.pdbx_description
1 polymer ?
#
loop_
_entity_poly.entity_id
_entity_poly.type
_entity_poly.pdbx_seq_one_letter_code
_entity_poly.pdbx_strand_id
1 'polypeptide(L)'
;VDCQVCSKQKDLSSHTGPAIFDDGGWLVTHFPKLETEKATRGHLLIESRRHLQDLTEMNDEEASALGRLIREGATRIKERLGVDHVYCYRINDKTTHLHFHLIPRYPNTPKEFWGTGIMACTTSPKLTTLEEIQAVAKLLKD
;
A
#
# COMPACT_ATOMS: atom_id res chain seq x y z
N VAL A 1 -2.96 -4.90 -23.45
CA VAL A 1 -3.37 -5.69 -22.30
C VAL A 1 -3.77 -4.76 -21.17
N ASP A 2 -4.94 -4.97 -20.64
CA ASP A 2 -5.48 -4.12 -19.57
C ASP A 2 -4.77 -4.40 -18.25
N CYS A 3 -4.18 -3.36 -17.67
CA CYS A 3 -3.55 -3.41 -16.37
C CYS A 3 -4.38 -2.60 -15.38
N GLN A 4 -4.90 -3.26 -14.34
CA GLN A 4 -5.71 -2.61 -13.31
C GLN A 4 -4.94 -1.50 -12.59
N VAL A 5 -3.64 -1.71 -12.35
CA VAL A 5 -2.79 -0.71 -11.68
C VAL A 5 -2.61 0.52 -12.57
N CYS A 6 -2.28 0.31 -13.85
CA CYS A 6 -2.15 1.43 -14.79
C CYS A 6 -3.47 2.23 -14.90
N SER A 7 -4.59 1.54 -14.94
CA SER A 7 -5.91 2.18 -14.99
C SER A 7 -6.21 2.97 -13.71
N LYS A 8 -5.94 2.38 -12.56
CA LYS A 8 -6.14 3.02 -11.26
C LYS A 8 -5.28 4.28 -11.12
N GLN A 9 -4.04 4.25 -11.59
CA GLN A 9 -3.14 5.40 -11.51
C GLN A 9 -3.65 6.62 -12.28
N LYS A 10 -4.53 6.41 -13.24
CA LYS A 10 -5.16 7.50 -14.00
C LYS A 10 -6.34 8.14 -13.27
N ASP A 11 -6.91 7.45 -12.29
CA ASP A 11 -8.08 7.93 -11.54
C ASP A 11 -8.00 7.50 -10.08
N LEU A 12 -7.13 8.14 -9.31
CA LEU A 12 -6.95 7.83 -7.89
C LEU A 12 -8.17 8.19 -7.06
N SER A 13 -8.86 9.26 -7.42
CA SER A 13 -10.00 9.76 -6.64
C SER A 13 -11.13 8.75 -6.51
N SER A 14 -11.29 7.87 -7.50
CA SER A 14 -12.33 6.84 -7.49
C SER A 14 -11.94 5.57 -6.74
N HIS A 15 -10.67 5.42 -6.37
CA HIS A 15 -10.17 4.17 -5.82
C HIS A 15 -9.45 4.29 -4.48
N THR A 16 -8.57 5.28 -4.33
CA THR A 16 -7.62 5.33 -3.22
C THR A 16 -7.58 6.66 -2.48
N GLY A 17 -8.16 7.71 -3.04
CA GLY A 17 -7.93 9.07 -2.57
C GLY A 17 -6.58 9.61 -3.02
N PRO A 18 -6.06 10.66 -2.37
CA PRO A 18 -4.83 11.31 -2.82
C PRO A 18 -3.62 10.39 -2.68
N ALA A 19 -2.65 10.59 -3.58
CA ALA A 19 -1.35 9.96 -3.45
C ALA A 19 -0.67 10.43 -2.17
N ILE A 20 -0.08 9.50 -1.42
CA ILE A 20 0.69 9.80 -0.22
C ILE A 20 2.07 10.29 -0.62
N PHE A 21 2.69 9.61 -1.58
CA PHE A 21 3.92 10.02 -2.24
C PHE A 21 3.81 9.80 -3.73
N ASP A 22 4.44 10.67 -4.51
CA ASP A 22 4.56 10.51 -5.96
C ASP A 22 5.86 11.20 -6.39
N ASP A 23 6.89 10.42 -6.67
CA ASP A 23 8.19 10.95 -7.10
C ASP A 23 8.42 10.84 -8.61
N GLY A 24 7.38 10.48 -9.36
CA GLY A 24 7.46 10.27 -10.80
C GLY A 24 7.91 8.87 -11.20
N GLY A 25 8.59 8.15 -10.32
CA GLY A 25 9.00 6.75 -10.55
C GLY A 25 8.13 5.76 -9.79
N TRP A 26 7.68 6.17 -8.61
CA TRP A 26 6.81 5.39 -7.73
C TRP A 26 5.61 6.20 -7.30
N LEU A 27 4.51 5.49 -7.07
CA LEU A 27 3.29 6.05 -6.51
C LEU A 27 2.95 5.28 -5.24
N VAL A 28 2.74 5.99 -4.15
CA VAL A 28 2.31 5.38 -2.88
C VAL A 28 0.90 5.85 -2.58
N THR A 29 -0.02 4.90 -2.45
CA THR A 29 -1.42 5.16 -2.15
C THR A 29 -1.90 4.24 -1.04
N HIS A 30 -3.03 4.59 -0.42
CA HIS A 30 -3.74 3.63 0.42
C HIS A 30 -4.29 2.50 -0.47
N PHE A 31 -4.42 1.30 0.10
CA PHE A 31 -5.03 0.17 -0.60
C PHE A 31 -6.42 0.58 -1.10
N PRO A 32 -6.79 0.23 -2.35
CA PRO A 32 -8.02 0.73 -2.94
C PRO A 32 -9.27 0.13 -2.32
N LYS A 33 -10.37 0.85 -2.46
CA LYS A 33 -11.70 0.31 -2.19
C LYS A 33 -12.02 -0.78 -3.22
N LEU A 34 -12.29 -1.97 -2.73
CA LEU A 34 -12.76 -3.09 -3.54
C LEU A 34 -14.23 -3.37 -3.23
N GLU A 35 -14.94 -3.99 -4.19
CA GLU A 35 -16.37 -4.22 -4.02
C GLU A 35 -16.71 -5.12 -2.85
N THR A 36 -15.94 -6.21 -2.68
CA THR A 36 -16.25 -7.27 -1.73
C THR A 36 -15.28 -7.35 -0.54
N GLU A 37 -14.15 -6.65 -0.63
CA GLU A 37 -13.12 -6.71 0.41
C GLU A 37 -13.03 -5.40 1.18
N LYS A 38 -12.79 -5.53 2.47
CA LYS A 38 -12.51 -4.39 3.34
C LYS A 38 -11.00 -4.13 3.34
N ALA A 39 -10.62 -2.87 3.30
CA ALA A 39 -9.21 -2.49 3.39
C ALA A 39 -8.79 -2.38 4.84
N THR A 40 -7.64 -2.95 5.19
CA THR A 40 -7.04 -2.70 6.50
C THR A 40 -6.62 -1.24 6.57
N ARG A 41 -6.97 -0.56 7.66
CA ARG A 41 -6.61 0.85 7.88
C ARG A 41 -5.09 1.00 7.84
N GLY A 42 -4.59 1.81 6.91
CA GLY A 42 -3.16 2.05 6.76
C GLY A 42 -2.41 1.05 5.89
N HIS A 43 -3.10 0.14 5.23
CA HIS A 43 -2.49 -0.74 4.23
C HIS A 43 -2.15 0.10 3.00
N LEU A 44 -0.86 0.26 2.71
CA LEU A 44 -0.39 1.05 1.57
C LEU A 44 0.12 0.16 0.45
N LEU A 45 0.02 0.69 -0.76
CA LEU A 45 0.66 0.12 -1.95
C LEU A 45 1.74 1.07 -2.44
N ILE A 46 2.89 0.52 -2.81
CA ILE A 46 3.96 1.22 -3.51
C ILE A 46 4.01 0.61 -4.90
N GLU A 47 3.65 1.39 -5.91
CA GLU A 47 3.50 0.92 -7.29
C GLU A 47 4.45 1.66 -8.21
N SER A 48 5.11 0.93 -9.13
CA SER A 48 5.94 1.59 -10.13
C SER A 48 5.07 2.40 -11.09
N ARG A 49 5.56 3.57 -11.51
CA ARG A 49 4.89 4.37 -12.54
C ARG A 49 5.02 3.69 -13.90
N ARG A 50 6.22 3.17 -14.22
CA ARG A 50 6.37 2.36 -15.41
C ARG A 50 5.70 1.01 -15.18
N HIS A 51 5.15 0.43 -16.22
CA HIS A 51 4.55 -0.91 -16.16
C HIS A 51 5.67 -1.95 -16.15
N LEU A 52 6.23 -2.19 -14.96
CA LEU A 52 7.23 -3.24 -14.73
C LEU A 52 6.53 -4.49 -14.23
N GLN A 53 7.09 -5.66 -14.55
CA GLN A 53 6.53 -6.92 -14.11
C GLN A 53 7.41 -7.62 -13.06
N ASP A 54 8.71 -7.29 -13.05
CA ASP A 54 9.67 -7.97 -12.20
C ASP A 54 10.63 -6.98 -11.54
N LEU A 55 11.17 -7.38 -10.39
CA LEU A 55 12.19 -6.65 -9.67
C LEU A 55 13.41 -6.31 -10.54
N THR A 56 13.77 -7.24 -11.41
CA THR A 56 14.94 -7.10 -12.28
C THR A 56 14.80 -6.02 -13.35
N GLU A 57 13.59 -5.56 -13.60
CA GLU A 57 13.32 -4.53 -14.61
C GLU A 57 13.49 -3.10 -14.10
N MET A 58 13.67 -2.92 -12.79
CA MET A 58 13.92 -1.59 -12.21
C MET A 58 15.23 -1.02 -12.74
N ASN A 59 15.24 0.28 -13.01
CA ASN A 59 16.48 1.01 -13.23
C ASN A 59 17.10 1.44 -11.90
N ASP A 60 18.30 2.00 -11.93
CA ASP A 60 19.04 2.38 -10.73
C ASP A 60 18.30 3.45 -9.91
N GLU A 61 17.62 4.39 -10.54
CA GLU A 61 16.87 5.44 -9.86
C GLU A 61 15.66 4.84 -9.12
N GLU A 62 14.94 3.96 -9.78
CA GLU A 62 13.80 3.25 -9.19
C GLU A 62 14.25 2.41 -8.01
N ALA A 63 15.31 1.65 -8.17
CA ALA A 63 15.84 0.80 -7.10
C ALA A 63 16.31 1.62 -5.89
N SER A 64 16.97 2.76 -6.14
CA SER A 64 17.45 3.65 -5.06
C SER A 64 16.31 4.31 -4.31
N ALA A 65 15.28 4.76 -5.01
CA ALA A 65 14.14 5.44 -4.40
C ALA A 65 13.27 4.49 -3.58
N LEU A 66 13.17 3.22 -3.97
CA LEU A 66 12.27 2.25 -3.33
C LEU A 66 12.52 2.10 -1.84
N GLY A 67 13.78 1.96 -1.43
CA GLY A 67 14.13 1.80 -0.01
C GLY A 67 13.70 3.00 0.84
N ARG A 68 13.88 4.22 0.31
CA ARG A 68 13.44 5.43 0.99
C ARG A 68 11.92 5.49 1.14
N LEU A 69 11.19 5.11 0.11
CA LEU A 69 9.73 5.12 0.13
C LEU A 69 9.16 4.06 1.08
N ILE A 70 9.77 2.90 1.13
CA ILE A 70 9.40 1.86 2.11
C ILE A 70 9.58 2.41 3.53
N ARG A 71 10.74 2.99 3.82
CA ARG A 71 11.02 3.56 5.13
C ARG A 71 10.06 4.69 5.49
N GLU A 72 9.86 5.64 4.56
CA GLU A 72 8.95 6.77 4.80
C GLU A 72 7.51 6.33 5.00
N GLY A 73 7.03 5.42 4.17
CA GLY A 73 5.67 4.89 4.30
C GLY A 73 5.47 4.16 5.63
N ALA A 74 6.40 3.29 5.97
CA ALA A 74 6.36 2.54 7.23
C ALA A 74 6.44 3.48 8.45
N THR A 75 7.29 4.50 8.39
CA THR A 75 7.44 5.49 9.46
C THR A 75 6.13 6.23 9.70
N ARG A 76 5.51 6.73 8.64
CA ARG A 76 4.23 7.46 8.77
C ARG A 76 3.11 6.58 9.28
N ILE A 77 3.01 5.34 8.82
CA ILE A 77 2.04 4.38 9.33
C ILE A 77 2.24 4.21 10.84
N LYS A 78 3.47 3.95 11.25
CA LYS A 78 3.79 3.67 12.66
C LYS A 78 3.50 4.86 13.56
N GLU A 79 3.97 6.03 13.17
CA GLU A 79 3.84 7.24 13.98
C GLU A 79 2.41 7.80 14.01
N ARG A 80 1.73 7.77 12.86
CA ARG A 80 0.43 8.42 12.73
C ARG A 80 -0.75 7.51 13.05
N LEU A 81 -0.57 6.20 12.93
CA LEU A 81 -1.63 5.23 13.22
C LEU A 81 -1.40 4.44 14.50
N GLY A 82 -0.24 4.61 15.15
CA GLY A 82 0.04 3.96 16.43
C GLY A 82 0.15 2.44 16.34
N VAL A 83 0.74 1.92 15.26
CA VAL A 83 0.88 0.48 15.08
C VAL A 83 2.20 -0.03 15.65
N ASP A 84 2.25 -1.31 16.00
CA ASP A 84 3.44 -1.94 16.59
C ASP A 84 4.50 -2.27 15.56
N HIS A 85 4.09 -2.63 14.34
CA HIS A 85 5.00 -3.11 13.31
C HIS A 85 4.40 -2.87 11.93
N VAL A 86 5.26 -2.78 10.91
CA VAL A 86 4.83 -2.68 9.51
C VAL A 86 5.56 -3.75 8.72
N TYR A 87 4.80 -4.59 8.03
CA TYR A 87 5.35 -5.59 7.12
C TYR A 87 5.44 -5.02 5.71
N CYS A 88 6.45 -5.48 4.97
CA CYS A 88 6.59 -5.18 3.56
C CYS A 88 6.54 -6.49 2.77
N TYR A 89 5.59 -6.57 1.84
CA TYR A 89 5.41 -7.73 0.98
C TYR A 89 5.52 -7.37 -0.50
N ARG A 90 6.02 -8.33 -1.26
CA ARG A 90 5.90 -8.28 -2.71
C ARG A 90 5.53 -9.67 -3.22
N ILE A 91 4.26 -9.84 -3.53
CA ILE A 91 3.71 -11.04 -4.17
C ILE A 91 2.79 -10.54 -5.28
N ASN A 92 3.04 -10.93 -6.53
CA ASN A 92 2.32 -10.35 -7.66
C ASN A 92 1.88 -11.36 -8.71
N ASP A 93 1.54 -12.56 -8.33
CA ASP A 93 1.09 -13.57 -9.29
C ASP A 93 -0.25 -13.22 -9.94
N LYS A 94 -1.12 -12.52 -9.22
CA LYS A 94 -2.42 -12.08 -9.73
C LYS A 94 -2.34 -10.77 -10.48
N THR A 95 -1.56 -9.82 -9.98
CA THR A 95 -1.35 -8.52 -10.58
C THR A 95 0.12 -8.38 -10.90
N THR A 96 0.46 -8.43 -12.18
CA THR A 96 1.86 -8.49 -12.61
C THR A 96 2.58 -7.15 -12.59
N HIS A 97 1.85 -6.02 -12.56
CA HIS A 97 2.45 -4.69 -12.41
C HIS A 97 3.19 -4.61 -11.07
N LEU A 98 4.46 -4.25 -11.09
CA LEU A 98 5.33 -4.25 -9.92
C LEU A 98 4.77 -3.38 -8.80
N HIS A 99 4.54 -4.00 -7.65
CA HIS A 99 4.01 -3.31 -6.47
C HIS A 99 4.46 -3.99 -5.19
N PHE A 100 4.48 -3.21 -4.11
CA PHE A 100 4.82 -3.67 -2.77
C PHE A 100 3.68 -3.27 -1.84
N HIS A 101 3.42 -4.11 -0.84
CA HIS A 101 2.46 -3.83 0.21
C HIS A 101 3.18 -3.39 1.47
N LEU A 102 2.68 -2.35 2.12
CA LEU A 102 3.02 -2.03 3.50
C LEU A 102 1.79 -2.29 4.34
N ILE A 103 1.89 -3.26 5.25
CA ILE A 103 0.74 -3.74 6.02
C ILE A 103 1.00 -3.54 7.51
N PRO A 104 0.17 -2.73 8.20
CA PRO A 104 0.34 -2.49 9.62
C PRO A 104 -0.10 -3.67 10.47
N ARG A 105 0.62 -3.90 11.56
CA ARG A 105 0.20 -4.78 12.65
C ARG A 105 -0.17 -3.91 13.84
N TYR A 106 -1.45 -3.87 14.14
CA TYR A 106 -1.97 -3.07 15.24
C TYR A 106 -1.70 -3.70 16.61
N PRO A 107 -1.70 -2.91 17.70
CA PRO A 107 -1.55 -3.45 19.05
C PRO A 107 -2.58 -4.55 19.34
N ASN A 108 -2.17 -5.53 20.12
CA ASN A 108 -3.01 -6.66 20.51
C ASN A 108 -3.37 -7.63 19.39
N THR A 109 -2.68 -7.55 18.26
CA THR A 109 -2.84 -8.54 17.19
C THR A 109 -2.39 -9.92 17.69
N PRO A 110 -3.25 -10.96 17.62
CA PRO A 110 -2.85 -12.32 18.02
C PRO A 110 -1.65 -12.81 17.22
N LYS A 111 -0.76 -13.55 17.87
CA LYS A 111 0.47 -14.04 17.23
C LYS A 111 0.24 -14.91 16.00
N GLU A 112 -0.91 -15.59 15.92
CA GLU A 112 -1.26 -16.37 14.74
C GLU A 112 -1.34 -15.54 13.46
N PHE A 113 -1.59 -14.23 13.60
CA PHE A 113 -1.67 -13.28 12.47
C PHE A 113 -0.37 -12.49 12.24
N TRP A 114 0.72 -12.84 12.92
CA TRP A 114 2.00 -12.18 12.69
C TRP A 114 2.67 -12.72 11.41
N GLY A 115 3.52 -11.91 10.80
CA GLY A 115 4.19 -12.30 9.55
C GLY A 115 3.21 -12.51 8.42
N THR A 116 3.32 -13.62 7.73
CA THR A 116 2.45 -13.92 6.59
C THR A 116 0.97 -14.05 6.96
N GLY A 117 0.66 -14.31 8.22
CA GLY A 117 -0.72 -14.38 8.71
C GLY A 117 -1.43 -13.02 8.74
N ILE A 118 -0.69 -11.90 8.59
CA ILE A 118 -1.31 -10.57 8.70
C ILE A 118 -2.37 -10.32 7.62
N MET A 119 -2.23 -10.93 6.45
CA MET A 119 -3.21 -10.79 5.38
C MET A 119 -4.59 -11.33 5.76
N ALA A 120 -4.65 -12.31 6.66
CA ALA A 120 -5.89 -12.91 7.14
C ALA A 120 -6.34 -12.36 8.48
N CYS A 121 -5.68 -11.34 9.01
CA CYS A 121 -5.97 -10.81 10.34
C CYS A 121 -7.38 -10.21 10.40
N THR A 122 -8.17 -10.71 11.35
CA THR A 122 -9.57 -10.30 11.54
C THR A 122 -9.72 -9.18 12.57
N THR A 123 -8.68 -8.92 13.37
CA THR A 123 -8.75 -7.93 14.47
C THR A 123 -8.25 -6.53 14.06
N SER A 124 -7.62 -6.39 12.90
CA SER A 124 -7.18 -5.08 12.42
C SER A 124 -8.37 -4.19 12.08
N PRO A 125 -8.28 -2.88 12.34
CA PRO A 125 -9.32 -1.95 11.88
C PRO A 125 -9.52 -2.03 10.38
N LYS A 126 -10.77 -2.09 9.94
CA LYS A 126 -11.12 -2.21 8.52
C LYS A 126 -11.86 -0.98 8.05
N LEU A 127 -11.57 -0.56 6.83
CA LEU A 127 -12.25 0.53 6.16
C LEU A 127 -13.21 -0.06 5.12
N THR A 128 -14.41 0.48 5.06
CA THR A 128 -15.49 -0.03 4.22
C THR A 128 -15.93 0.95 3.15
N THR A 129 -15.59 2.23 3.28
CA THR A 129 -16.01 3.27 2.34
C THR A 129 -14.80 3.98 1.75
N LEU A 130 -15.00 4.56 0.56
CA LEU A 130 -13.98 5.37 -0.09
C LEU A 130 -13.64 6.60 0.75
N GLU A 131 -14.61 7.20 1.41
CA GLU A 131 -14.41 8.36 2.27
C GLU A 131 -13.48 8.06 3.44
N GLU A 132 -13.62 6.89 4.06
CA GLU A 132 -12.72 6.44 5.12
C GLU A 132 -11.29 6.26 4.60
N ILE A 133 -11.14 5.67 3.42
CA ILE A 133 -9.84 5.49 2.76
C ILE A 133 -9.20 6.85 2.46
N GLN A 134 -9.97 7.76 1.90
CA GLN A 134 -9.50 9.12 1.60
C GLN A 134 -9.03 9.86 2.84
N ALA A 135 -9.75 9.71 3.94
CA ALA A 135 -9.39 10.34 5.21
C ALA A 135 -8.05 9.82 5.74
N VAL A 136 -7.83 8.51 5.69
CA VAL A 136 -6.55 7.91 6.11
C VAL A 136 -5.42 8.32 5.15
N ALA A 137 -5.68 8.35 3.84
CA ALA A 137 -4.69 8.79 2.86
C ALA A 137 -4.24 10.23 3.13
N LYS A 138 -5.17 11.13 3.45
CA LYS A 138 -4.85 12.52 3.83
C LYS A 138 -4.03 12.59 5.11
N LEU A 139 -4.38 11.78 6.11
CA LEU A 139 -3.66 11.72 7.37
C LEU A 139 -2.20 11.28 7.17
N LEU A 140 -1.95 10.38 6.24
CA LEU A 140 -0.62 9.85 5.96
C LEU A 140 0.18 10.73 4.99
N LYS A 141 -0.49 11.49 4.14
CA LYS A 141 0.16 12.36 3.14
C LYS A 141 0.85 13.56 3.77
N ASP A 142 0.21 14.23 4.68
CA ASP A 142 0.69 15.51 5.26
C ASP A 142 1.65 15.31 6.48
#